data_b4b5b7a7fa089c7ed023e505a03f06ad
#
_entry.id   b4b5b7a7fa089c7ed023e505a03f06ad
#
_cell.length_a   1.000
_cell.length_b   1.000
_cell.length_c   1.000
_cell.angle_alpha   90.00
_cell.angle_beta   90.00
_cell.angle_gamma   90.00
#
_symmetry.space_group_name_H-M   'P 1'
#
loop_
_entity.id
_entity.type
_entity.pdbx_description
1 polymer ?
#
loop_
_entity_poly.entity_id
_entity_poly.type
_entity_poly.pdbx_seq_one_letter_code
_entity_poly.pdbx_strand_id
1 'polypeptide(L)'
;MFTSRMLLLLALSPLLAQDPVVVRPKELDDVLTNPGMGFMTFQRFNGDALNEGQKWTEGFPIAYQEFKGSLENRNHPATTIAYFRVYWRYIEPERGKYNWDQFDNALKTAHNRGQTLLVRVAPYGSSGETKDDVPDWYRAEAGNESGKLPDQKWRTDPERPQYAESFGGLIRAFGKRYDGHPDLEGVDLAIVGAWGEGAGADKLSDKTRAALVDSYLEAFPRTPLLMLLTDAKTNKYAIARKPVGWRVDCLGDMGGFSPTWNHMCDYYPEAIVNFGMAEAWRKAPVSFEVCWVMQHWKDQGWDVDYIIDQSLKWHISSFNAKSSPVPAEWKPQIDRWLKKMGYRFVLRKFTYPPTVAARGKLDFATWWENKGVAPVYRQFPLALRLKSGSHSAVLRTDADIRAWLPGDIVYDDSVFVPADLPAGEYDLEIAMLDPVTGLPKLKLAIAGLQLDGWYALGKIKIVEQPSAVQSHVSSLIRPPV
;
A
#
# COMPACT_ATOMS: atom_id res chain seq x y z
N MET A 1 -75.19 -39.63 -18.76
CA MET A 1 -74.75 -38.22 -18.83
C MET A 1 -73.31 -38.19 -18.38
N PHE A 2 -72.38 -38.12 -19.37
CA PHE A 2 -70.94 -38.06 -19.11
C PHE A 2 -70.54 -36.60 -19.17
N THR A 3 -70.05 -36.03 -18.07
CA THR A 3 -69.45 -34.70 -18.01
C THR A 3 -67.94 -34.80 -18.24
N SER A 4 -67.51 -34.34 -19.41
CA SER A 4 -66.08 -34.24 -19.76
C SER A 4 -65.42 -33.09 -19.00
N ARG A 5 -64.43 -33.40 -18.16
CA ARG A 5 -63.53 -32.40 -17.53
C ARG A 5 -62.35 -32.16 -18.46
N MET A 6 -62.33 -30.97 -19.04
CA MET A 6 -61.21 -30.49 -19.84
C MET A 6 -60.08 -30.05 -18.88
N LEU A 7 -58.98 -30.81 -18.83
CA LEU A 7 -57.76 -30.44 -18.12
C LEU A 7 -57.00 -29.43 -18.96
N LEU A 8 -56.90 -28.21 -18.49
CA LEU A 8 -56.03 -27.17 -19.07
C LEU A 8 -54.59 -27.43 -18.59
N LEU A 9 -53.77 -28.03 -19.44
CA LEU A 9 -52.35 -28.12 -19.21
C LEU A 9 -51.72 -26.74 -19.49
N LEU A 10 -51.36 -26.02 -18.43
CA LEU A 10 -50.45 -24.88 -18.53
C LEU A 10 -49.05 -25.40 -18.85
N ALA A 11 -48.63 -25.21 -20.11
CA ALA A 11 -47.27 -25.45 -20.51
C ALA A 11 -46.39 -24.35 -19.93
N LEU A 12 -45.75 -24.61 -18.78
CA LEU A 12 -44.59 -23.86 -18.37
C LEU A 12 -43.47 -24.18 -19.35
N SER A 13 -43.21 -23.25 -20.28
CA SER A 13 -41.99 -23.30 -21.07
C SER A 13 -40.80 -23.16 -20.11
N PRO A 14 -39.88 -24.13 -20.06
CA PRO A 14 -38.65 -23.92 -19.35
C PRO A 14 -37.92 -22.75 -20.01
N LEU A 15 -37.65 -21.67 -19.24
CA LEU A 15 -36.64 -20.72 -19.65
C LEU A 15 -35.36 -21.55 -19.79
N LEU A 16 -34.93 -21.82 -21.02
CA LEU A 16 -33.64 -22.41 -21.29
C LEU A 16 -32.60 -21.44 -20.65
N ALA A 17 -31.97 -21.89 -19.58
CA ALA A 17 -30.86 -21.18 -19.01
C ALA A 17 -29.79 -21.03 -20.11
N GLN A 18 -29.53 -19.80 -20.50
CA GLN A 18 -28.49 -19.52 -21.49
C GLN A 18 -27.14 -19.90 -20.88
N ASP A 19 -26.26 -20.50 -21.69
CA ASP A 19 -24.91 -20.82 -21.25
C ASP A 19 -24.20 -19.55 -20.79
N PRO A 20 -23.46 -19.60 -19.66
CA PRO A 20 -22.73 -18.45 -19.15
C PRO A 20 -21.61 -18.04 -20.13
N VAL A 21 -21.36 -16.76 -20.21
CA VAL A 21 -20.21 -16.20 -20.93
C VAL A 21 -18.96 -16.42 -20.08
N VAL A 22 -17.92 -16.98 -20.68
CA VAL A 22 -16.62 -17.22 -20.05
C VAL A 22 -15.55 -16.40 -20.74
N VAL A 23 -14.98 -15.43 -20.03
CA VAL A 23 -13.88 -14.58 -20.51
C VAL A 23 -12.57 -15.02 -19.89
N ARG A 24 -11.52 -15.11 -20.70
CA ARG A 24 -10.14 -15.39 -20.26
C ARG A 24 -9.21 -14.32 -20.83
N PRO A 25 -9.01 -13.22 -20.12
CA PRO A 25 -8.13 -12.14 -20.59
C PRO A 25 -6.72 -12.65 -20.85
N LYS A 26 -6.07 -12.11 -21.89
CA LYS A 26 -4.66 -12.41 -22.16
C LYS A 26 -3.80 -11.74 -21.09
N GLU A 27 -2.92 -12.51 -20.44
CA GLU A 27 -1.91 -11.98 -19.53
C GLU A 27 -0.89 -11.11 -20.28
N LEU A 28 -0.47 -10.01 -19.63
CA LEU A 28 0.61 -9.13 -20.09
C LEU A 28 1.81 -9.26 -19.13
N ASP A 29 3.02 -9.16 -19.71
CA ASP A 29 4.28 -9.24 -18.96
C ASP A 29 4.96 -7.88 -18.79
N ASP A 30 4.21 -6.78 -18.85
CA ASP A 30 4.73 -5.43 -18.66
C ASP A 30 5.05 -5.15 -17.19
N VAL A 31 6.01 -4.24 -16.94
CA VAL A 31 6.20 -3.65 -15.60
C VAL A 31 5.00 -2.75 -15.29
N LEU A 32 4.31 -3.03 -14.21
CA LEU A 32 3.16 -2.24 -13.76
C LEU A 32 3.59 -1.29 -12.64
N THR A 33 3.34 0.00 -12.84
CA THR A 33 3.51 0.99 -11.78
C THR A 33 2.19 1.12 -11.03
N ASN A 34 2.10 0.51 -9.85
CA ASN A 34 0.92 0.47 -9.00
C ASN A 34 1.17 1.13 -7.64
N PRO A 35 0.14 1.66 -6.94
CA PRO A 35 0.28 2.29 -5.63
C PRO A 35 0.91 1.36 -4.57
N GLY A 36 1.72 1.94 -3.70
CA GLY A 36 2.25 1.26 -2.51
C GLY A 36 3.30 0.18 -2.78
N MET A 37 3.87 0.11 -3.98
CA MET A 37 4.86 -0.90 -4.35
C MET A 37 5.93 -0.35 -5.29
N GLY A 38 7.02 -1.10 -5.44
CA GLY A 38 8.08 -0.77 -6.36
C GLY A 38 9.16 0.13 -5.75
N PHE A 39 9.92 0.81 -6.59
CA PHE A 39 10.89 1.79 -6.13
C PHE A 39 10.19 3.02 -5.54
N MET A 40 10.87 3.72 -4.64
CA MET A 40 10.42 4.98 -4.09
C MET A 40 11.46 6.07 -4.31
N THR A 41 11.02 7.33 -4.40
CA THR A 41 11.94 8.47 -4.27
C THR A 41 12.24 8.74 -2.80
N PHE A 42 13.44 9.21 -2.50
CA PHE A 42 13.90 9.51 -1.14
C PHE A 42 14.31 10.97 -1.03
N GLN A 43 13.68 11.70 -0.10
CA GLN A 43 13.86 13.15 0.10
C GLN A 43 13.63 13.97 -1.19
N ARG A 44 12.86 13.44 -2.13
CA ARG A 44 12.54 14.02 -3.43
C ARG A 44 11.20 13.50 -3.92
N PHE A 45 10.60 14.19 -4.89
CA PHE A 45 9.41 13.76 -5.60
C PHE A 45 9.74 13.35 -7.04
N ASN A 46 8.82 12.69 -7.73
CA ASN A 46 8.95 12.38 -9.14
C ASN A 46 9.18 13.67 -9.95
N GLY A 47 10.11 13.61 -10.92
CA GLY A 47 10.50 14.74 -11.75
C GLY A 47 11.50 15.71 -11.11
N ASP A 48 11.86 15.52 -9.84
CA ASP A 48 12.96 16.23 -9.21
C ASP A 48 14.30 15.69 -9.73
N ALA A 49 15.34 16.52 -9.66
CA ALA A 49 16.71 16.06 -9.91
C ALA A 49 17.08 15.01 -8.87
N LEU A 50 17.51 13.83 -9.33
CA LEU A 50 17.95 12.75 -8.46
C LEU A 50 19.32 13.05 -7.85
N ASN A 51 19.64 12.31 -6.80
CA ASN A 51 20.97 12.33 -6.22
C ASN A 51 21.98 11.71 -7.17
N GLU A 52 23.11 12.36 -7.32
CA GLU A 52 24.29 11.75 -7.91
C GLU A 52 25.26 11.36 -6.80
N GLY A 53 25.72 10.11 -6.81
CA GLY A 53 26.50 9.57 -5.71
C GLY A 53 25.67 9.43 -4.42
N GLN A 54 26.18 9.94 -3.31
CA GLN A 54 25.57 9.81 -1.98
C GLN A 54 25.14 11.16 -1.37
N LYS A 55 24.77 12.11 -2.21
CA LYS A 55 24.36 13.45 -1.74
C LYS A 55 22.85 13.48 -1.53
N TRP A 56 22.41 13.40 -0.28
CA TRP A 56 21.02 13.57 0.15
C TRP A 56 20.92 14.29 1.49
N THR A 57 19.74 14.84 1.79
CA THR A 57 19.48 15.67 2.97
C THR A 57 18.60 14.91 3.97
N GLU A 58 19.11 13.80 4.52
CA GLU A 58 18.36 12.97 5.46
C GLU A 58 18.01 13.72 6.75
N GLY A 59 16.75 13.65 7.15
CA GLY A 59 16.24 14.22 8.41
C GLY A 59 16.01 15.73 8.41
N PHE A 60 16.44 16.45 7.39
CA PHE A 60 16.22 17.90 7.26
C PHE A 60 14.79 18.22 6.79
N PRO A 61 14.38 19.51 6.83
CA PRO A 61 13.09 19.92 6.28
C PRO A 61 12.93 19.49 4.82
N ILE A 62 11.70 19.21 4.42
CA ILE A 62 11.40 18.81 3.05
C ILE A 62 11.75 19.97 2.11
N ALA A 63 12.63 19.71 1.16
CA ALA A 63 13.01 20.67 0.13
C ALA A 63 12.16 20.45 -1.12
N TYR A 64 11.53 21.53 -1.61
CA TYR A 64 10.72 21.50 -2.83
C TYR A 64 11.55 22.02 -4.00
N GLN A 65 11.62 21.21 -5.07
CA GLN A 65 12.27 21.62 -6.32
C GLN A 65 11.23 22.16 -7.29
N GLU A 66 11.68 23.05 -8.18
CA GLU A 66 10.87 23.52 -9.29
C GLU A 66 10.48 22.35 -10.20
N PHE A 67 9.17 22.17 -10.42
CA PHE A 67 8.67 21.10 -11.29
C PHE A 67 8.67 21.53 -12.76
N LYS A 68 9.38 20.79 -13.60
CA LYS A 68 9.54 21.08 -15.03
C LYS A 68 8.59 20.29 -15.95
N GLY A 69 7.54 19.69 -15.39
CA GLY A 69 6.46 19.03 -16.13
C GLY A 69 6.65 17.54 -16.42
N SER A 70 7.86 16.99 -16.41
CA SER A 70 8.09 15.53 -16.54
C SER A 70 8.08 14.85 -15.18
N LEU A 71 7.40 13.72 -15.07
CA LEU A 71 7.42 12.86 -13.87
C LEU A 71 8.52 11.78 -13.96
N GLU A 72 9.25 11.72 -15.07
CA GLU A 72 10.30 10.74 -15.27
C GLU A 72 11.54 11.05 -14.41
N ASN A 73 12.12 10.01 -13.86
CA ASN A 73 13.37 10.06 -13.13
C ASN A 73 14.47 9.43 -14.00
N ARG A 74 15.56 10.17 -14.29
CA ARG A 74 16.63 9.69 -15.14
C ARG A 74 17.28 8.41 -14.56
N ASN A 75 17.28 7.32 -15.35
CA ASN A 75 17.85 6.03 -14.95
C ASN A 75 17.35 5.52 -13.59
N HIS A 76 16.08 5.79 -13.28
CA HIS A 76 15.43 5.31 -12.07
C HIS A 76 14.02 4.85 -12.44
N PRO A 77 13.53 3.73 -11.90
CA PRO A 77 12.18 3.27 -12.17
C PRO A 77 11.12 4.31 -11.78
N ALA A 78 9.98 4.29 -12.46
CA ALA A 78 8.82 5.08 -12.06
C ALA A 78 8.38 4.69 -10.64
N THR A 79 7.98 5.67 -9.84
CA THR A 79 7.60 5.44 -8.44
C THR A 79 6.20 5.92 -8.13
N THR A 80 5.57 5.29 -7.15
CA THR A 80 4.28 5.71 -6.57
C THR A 80 4.41 6.14 -5.10
N ILE A 81 5.63 6.09 -4.55
CA ILE A 81 5.91 6.45 -3.17
C ILE A 81 7.02 7.50 -3.14
N ALA A 82 6.82 8.56 -2.37
CA ALA A 82 7.86 9.51 -1.99
C ALA A 82 8.15 9.32 -0.49
N TYR A 83 9.37 8.95 -0.14
CA TYR A 83 9.78 8.69 1.23
C TYR A 83 10.58 9.85 1.79
N PHE A 84 10.15 10.37 2.95
CA PHE A 84 10.82 11.47 3.64
C PHE A 84 11.10 11.10 5.09
N ARG A 85 12.32 11.38 5.53
CA ARG A 85 12.70 11.47 6.94
C ARG A 85 12.73 12.94 7.34
N VAL A 86 12.19 13.26 8.51
CA VAL A 86 12.20 14.62 9.04
C VAL A 86 12.48 14.55 10.55
N TYR A 87 13.49 15.29 11.02
CA TYR A 87 13.83 15.32 12.44
C TYR A 87 12.79 16.06 13.25
N TRP A 88 12.54 15.57 14.46
CA TRP A 88 11.64 16.15 15.44
C TRP A 88 11.77 17.67 15.57
N ARG A 89 13.01 18.19 15.69
CA ARG A 89 13.27 19.63 15.83
C ARG A 89 12.67 20.51 14.73
N TYR A 90 12.50 19.99 13.51
CA TYR A 90 11.93 20.73 12.38
C TYR A 90 10.40 20.63 12.33
N ILE A 91 9.85 19.64 13.00
CA ILE A 91 8.41 19.43 13.06
C ILE A 91 7.81 20.21 14.23
N GLU A 92 8.49 20.21 15.38
CA GLU A 92 8.07 20.89 16.62
C GLU A 92 9.18 21.84 17.12
N PRO A 93 9.43 22.95 16.41
CA PRO A 93 10.51 23.90 16.78
C PRO A 93 10.30 24.57 18.13
N GLU A 94 9.04 24.71 18.57
CA GLU A 94 8.64 25.17 19.90
C GLU A 94 7.63 24.16 20.48
N ARG A 95 7.65 23.97 21.79
CA ARG A 95 6.78 22.99 22.45
C ARG A 95 5.30 23.21 22.10
N GLY A 96 4.68 22.16 21.53
CA GLY A 96 3.27 22.18 21.11
C GLY A 96 2.98 23.00 19.86
N LYS A 97 3.99 23.60 19.23
CA LYS A 97 3.82 24.32 17.95
C LYS A 97 4.42 23.52 16.83
N TYR A 98 3.57 23.01 15.98
CA TYR A 98 3.93 22.09 14.90
C TYR A 98 3.98 22.78 13.55
N ASN A 99 5.03 22.52 12.78
CA ASN A 99 5.17 22.96 11.40
C ASN A 99 4.47 22.01 10.45
N TRP A 100 3.13 21.99 10.49
CA TRP A 100 2.33 21.09 9.65
C TRP A 100 2.38 21.45 8.17
N ASP A 101 2.65 22.71 7.83
CA ASP A 101 2.69 23.16 6.44
C ASP A 101 3.67 22.37 5.58
N GLN A 102 4.80 21.92 6.15
CA GLN A 102 5.73 21.09 5.42
C GLN A 102 5.14 19.72 5.02
N PHE A 103 4.28 19.13 5.86
CA PHE A 103 3.62 17.87 5.54
C PHE A 103 2.39 18.07 4.66
N ASP A 104 1.59 19.10 4.90
CA ASP A 104 0.45 19.45 4.06
C ASP A 104 0.90 19.70 2.61
N ASN A 105 1.99 20.47 2.45
CA ASN A 105 2.59 20.72 1.13
C ASN A 105 3.23 19.46 0.53
N ALA A 106 3.85 18.60 1.35
CA ALA A 106 4.44 17.35 0.87
C ALA A 106 3.38 16.36 0.38
N LEU A 107 2.27 16.18 1.11
CA LEU A 107 1.15 15.35 0.70
C LEU A 107 0.55 15.84 -0.62
N LYS A 108 0.30 17.14 -0.73
CA LYS A 108 -0.19 17.77 -1.96
C LYS A 108 0.78 17.61 -3.13
N THR A 109 2.08 17.77 -2.87
CA THR A 109 3.11 17.63 -3.92
C THR A 109 3.22 16.17 -4.37
N ALA A 110 3.24 15.23 -3.45
CA ALA A 110 3.23 13.80 -3.75
C ALA A 110 2.02 13.44 -4.63
N HIS A 111 0.81 13.85 -4.22
CA HIS A 111 -0.42 13.65 -4.99
C HIS A 111 -0.29 14.18 -6.43
N ASN A 112 0.13 15.43 -6.60
CA ASN A 112 0.26 16.08 -7.91
C ASN A 112 1.33 15.42 -8.79
N ARG A 113 2.27 14.67 -8.19
CA ARG A 113 3.32 13.92 -8.88
C ARG A 113 3.07 12.41 -8.94
N GLY A 114 1.81 12.00 -8.73
CA GLY A 114 1.38 10.60 -8.82
C GLY A 114 1.94 9.68 -7.74
N GLN A 115 2.28 10.25 -6.58
CA GLN A 115 2.85 9.53 -5.45
C GLN A 115 2.00 9.69 -4.19
N THR A 116 2.21 8.78 -3.24
CA THR A 116 1.81 8.91 -1.83
C THR A 116 3.04 9.10 -0.96
N LEU A 117 2.87 9.71 0.20
CA LEU A 117 3.96 10.08 1.10
C LEU A 117 4.17 9.00 2.17
N LEU A 118 5.36 8.40 2.23
CA LEU A 118 5.83 7.59 3.35
C LEU A 118 6.70 8.47 4.25
N VAL A 119 6.42 8.51 5.55
CA VAL A 119 7.08 9.43 6.48
C VAL A 119 7.78 8.69 7.62
N ARG A 120 9.02 9.09 7.91
CA ARG A 120 9.68 8.82 9.18
C ARG A 120 9.83 10.13 9.95
N VAL A 121 9.21 10.21 11.11
CA VAL A 121 9.54 11.23 12.11
C VAL A 121 10.73 10.71 12.90
N ALA A 122 11.93 11.20 12.58
CA ALA A 122 13.14 10.78 13.28
C ALA A 122 13.34 11.61 14.54
N PRO A 123 13.62 10.97 15.69
CA PRO A 123 13.81 11.72 16.94
C PRO A 123 15.03 12.63 16.88
N TYR A 124 16.11 12.18 16.25
CA TYR A 124 17.37 12.92 16.11
C TYR A 124 18.24 12.32 14.99
N GLY A 125 19.28 13.06 14.59
CA GLY A 125 20.29 12.63 13.62
C GLY A 125 21.57 12.12 14.25
N SER A 126 22.62 11.95 13.47
CA SER A 126 23.96 11.66 13.99
C SER A 126 24.65 12.93 14.47
N SER A 127 25.52 12.80 15.46
CA SER A 127 26.28 13.91 16.05
C SER A 127 27.21 14.64 15.09
N GLY A 128 27.42 14.10 13.88
CA GLY A 128 28.21 14.74 12.82
C GLY A 128 27.41 15.62 11.88
N GLU A 129 26.10 15.40 11.79
CA GLU A 129 25.22 16.08 10.83
C GLU A 129 24.42 17.22 11.46
N THR A 130 24.01 17.05 12.70
CA THR A 130 23.27 18.07 13.44
C THR A 130 23.98 18.36 14.75
N LYS A 131 24.26 19.63 15.04
CA LYS A 131 24.86 20.02 16.31
C LYS A 131 23.91 19.74 17.49
N ASP A 132 22.61 19.74 17.21
CA ASP A 132 21.53 19.63 18.17
C ASP A 132 20.46 18.69 17.62
N ASP A 133 20.46 17.48 18.10
CA ASP A 133 19.68 16.38 17.53
C ASP A 133 18.17 16.42 17.85
N VAL A 134 17.78 17.13 18.93
CA VAL A 134 16.39 17.30 19.38
C VAL A 134 16.00 18.76 19.38
N PRO A 135 14.70 19.12 19.52
CA PRO A 135 14.29 20.51 19.67
C PRO A 135 14.99 21.20 20.84
N ASP A 136 15.36 22.48 20.68
CA ASP A 136 16.05 23.26 21.69
C ASP A 136 15.27 23.34 23.01
N TRP A 137 13.94 23.47 22.92
CA TRP A 137 13.07 23.47 24.08
C TRP A 137 13.14 22.16 24.87
N TYR A 138 13.15 21.00 24.17
CA TYR A 138 13.26 19.69 24.82
C TYR A 138 14.62 19.53 25.50
N ARG A 139 15.69 19.93 24.80
CA ARG A 139 17.05 19.89 25.36
C ARG A 139 17.19 20.73 26.63
N ALA A 140 16.56 21.91 26.64
CA ALA A 140 16.55 22.79 27.82
C ALA A 140 15.79 22.15 28.99
N GLU A 141 14.66 21.52 28.75
CA GLU A 141 13.85 20.82 29.77
C GLU A 141 14.50 19.53 30.28
N ALA A 142 15.16 18.76 29.40
CA ALA A 142 15.87 17.55 29.77
C ALA A 142 17.10 17.81 30.61
N GLY A 143 17.59 19.06 30.61
CA GLY A 143 18.73 19.50 31.41
C GLY A 143 20.08 19.15 30.79
N ASN A 144 21.11 19.91 31.20
CA ASN A 144 22.45 19.84 30.62
C ASN A 144 23.22 18.56 30.94
N GLU A 145 22.86 17.85 32.01
CA GLU A 145 23.55 16.63 32.44
C GLU A 145 22.99 15.35 31.84
N SER A 146 21.82 15.44 31.18
CA SER A 146 21.17 14.27 30.60
C SER A 146 21.89 13.79 29.35
N GLY A 147 22.16 12.50 29.29
CA GLY A 147 22.74 11.84 28.14
C GLY A 147 24.16 12.24 27.76
N LYS A 148 24.95 12.86 28.68
CA LYS A 148 26.36 13.13 28.42
C LYS A 148 27.17 11.84 28.34
N LEU A 149 27.97 11.73 27.29
CA LEU A 149 28.99 10.70 27.15
C LEU A 149 30.33 11.15 27.75
N PRO A 150 31.31 10.26 27.89
CA PRO A 150 32.64 10.61 28.33
C PRO A 150 33.34 11.72 27.53
N ASP A 151 32.96 11.89 26.26
CA ASP A 151 33.44 12.96 25.38
C ASP A 151 32.80 14.34 25.66
N GLN A 152 31.99 14.45 26.72
CA GLN A 152 31.26 15.66 27.12
C GLN A 152 30.17 16.12 26.10
N LYS A 153 29.86 15.34 25.07
CA LYS A 153 28.80 15.68 24.15
C LYS A 153 27.44 15.31 24.70
N TRP A 154 26.46 16.18 24.50
CA TRP A 154 25.08 15.87 24.87
C TRP A 154 24.52 14.79 23.95
N ARG A 155 23.74 13.85 24.50
CA ARG A 155 22.99 12.82 23.79
C ARG A 155 21.61 12.71 24.39
N THR A 156 20.64 12.38 23.56
CA THR A 156 19.28 12.06 24.02
C THR A 156 19.31 10.80 24.90
N ASP A 157 18.72 10.91 26.09
CA ASP A 157 18.45 9.76 26.96
C ASP A 157 16.97 9.35 26.84
N PRO A 158 16.65 8.28 26.11
CA PRO A 158 15.28 7.86 25.90
C PRO A 158 14.61 7.25 27.15
N GLU A 159 15.37 6.91 28.18
CA GLU A 159 14.82 6.41 29.44
C GLU A 159 14.27 7.53 30.34
N ARG A 160 14.53 8.77 30.02
CA ARG A 160 13.87 9.88 30.71
C ARG A 160 12.38 9.89 30.39
N PRO A 161 11.50 9.97 31.42
CA PRO A 161 10.03 10.01 31.18
C PRO A 161 9.60 11.13 30.23
N GLN A 162 10.28 12.27 30.26
CA GLN A 162 10.03 13.40 29.37
C GLN A 162 10.23 13.06 27.89
N TYR A 163 11.12 12.10 27.57
CA TYR A 163 11.32 11.71 26.18
C TYR A 163 10.08 11.02 25.61
N ALA A 164 9.59 9.98 26.28
CA ALA A 164 8.39 9.25 25.84
C ALA A 164 7.13 10.15 25.87
N GLU A 165 7.04 11.08 26.83
CA GLU A 165 5.95 12.05 26.91
C GLU A 165 5.98 13.02 25.72
N SER A 166 7.12 13.66 25.45
CA SER A 166 7.25 14.72 24.47
C SER A 166 7.28 14.17 23.05
N PHE A 167 8.17 13.22 22.75
CA PHE A 167 8.24 12.60 21.42
C PHE A 167 6.97 11.79 21.09
N GLY A 168 6.46 11.00 22.04
CA GLY A 168 5.18 10.30 21.89
C GLY A 168 4.00 11.27 21.73
N GLY A 169 4.05 12.43 22.38
CA GLY A 169 3.08 13.53 22.21
C GLY A 169 3.05 14.07 20.79
N LEU A 170 4.23 14.31 20.19
CA LEU A 170 4.34 14.68 18.76
C LEU A 170 3.72 13.60 17.88
N ILE A 171 4.04 12.33 18.10
CA ILE A 171 3.51 11.22 17.28
C ILE A 171 1.97 11.17 17.37
N ARG A 172 1.40 11.33 18.57
CA ARG A 172 -0.07 11.40 18.72
C ARG A 172 -0.68 12.62 18.02
N ALA A 173 -0.02 13.78 18.06
CA ALA A 173 -0.46 14.97 17.34
C ALA A 173 -0.40 14.76 15.82
N PHE A 174 0.64 14.10 15.31
CA PHE A 174 0.79 13.73 13.91
C PHE A 174 -0.33 12.79 13.47
N GLY A 175 -0.60 11.73 14.22
CA GLY A 175 -1.69 10.80 13.94
C GLY A 175 -3.06 11.45 13.99
N LYS A 176 -3.33 12.29 15.00
CA LYS A 176 -4.59 13.04 15.09
C LYS A 176 -4.89 13.86 13.82
N ARG A 177 -3.84 14.36 13.15
CA ARG A 177 -4.00 15.17 11.94
C ARG A 177 -4.07 14.32 10.66
N TYR A 178 -3.26 13.27 10.55
CA TYR A 178 -2.99 12.61 9.28
C TYR A 178 -3.42 11.15 9.20
N ASP A 179 -3.83 10.49 10.28
CA ASP A 179 -4.21 9.08 10.21
C ASP A 179 -5.34 8.83 9.22
N GLY A 180 -5.08 7.98 8.25
CA GLY A 180 -6.00 7.63 7.16
C GLY A 180 -6.08 8.68 6.06
N HIS A 181 -5.16 9.65 6.00
CA HIS A 181 -5.09 10.56 4.86
C HIS A 181 -4.84 9.77 3.56
N PRO A 182 -5.57 10.03 2.47
CA PRO A 182 -5.48 9.22 1.25
C PRO A 182 -4.09 9.25 0.61
N ASP A 183 -3.36 10.34 0.74
CA ASP A 183 -2.00 10.49 0.21
C ASP A 183 -0.89 10.14 1.20
N LEU A 184 -1.22 9.69 2.42
CA LEU A 184 -0.26 9.14 3.37
C LEU A 184 -0.16 7.63 3.17
N GLU A 185 0.98 7.15 2.64
CA GLU A 185 1.21 5.73 2.36
C GLU A 185 1.39 4.92 3.64
N GLY A 186 2.18 5.46 4.55
CA GLY A 186 2.50 4.82 5.82
C GLY A 186 3.38 5.70 6.69
N VAL A 187 3.59 5.26 7.92
CA VAL A 187 4.48 5.91 8.88
C VAL A 187 5.49 4.90 9.40
N ASP A 188 6.75 5.28 9.36
CA ASP A 188 7.85 4.49 9.91
C ASP A 188 7.89 4.68 11.42
N LEU A 189 7.73 3.59 12.16
CA LEU A 189 7.74 3.56 13.63
C LEU A 189 9.18 3.66 14.11
N ALA A 190 9.65 4.88 14.32
CA ALA A 190 11.00 5.24 14.76
C ALA A 190 10.96 5.76 16.20
N ILE A 191 11.48 5.00 17.15
CA ILE A 191 11.38 5.36 18.57
C ILE A 191 12.67 5.93 19.16
N VAL A 192 13.82 5.47 18.68
CA VAL A 192 15.16 5.86 19.14
C VAL A 192 16.18 5.68 18.01
N GLY A 193 17.39 6.13 18.25
CA GLY A 193 18.54 5.98 17.36
C GLY A 193 18.69 7.13 16.37
N ALA A 194 19.92 7.35 15.93
CA ALA A 194 20.20 8.31 14.87
C ALA A 194 19.34 7.99 13.63
N TRP A 195 18.83 9.02 12.97
CA TRP A 195 17.90 8.92 11.82
C TRP A 195 16.60 8.15 12.11
N GLY A 196 16.33 7.79 13.37
CA GLY A 196 15.22 6.92 13.74
C GLY A 196 15.44 5.44 13.37
N GLU A 197 16.71 5.00 13.32
CA GLU A 197 17.09 3.64 12.91
C GLU A 197 17.25 2.66 14.06
N GLY A 198 16.76 3.01 15.24
CA GLY A 198 16.56 2.08 16.35
C GLY A 198 17.81 1.69 17.12
N ALA A 199 18.99 2.26 16.85
CA ALA A 199 20.19 1.99 17.62
C ALA A 199 19.95 2.29 19.11
N GLY A 200 20.13 1.29 19.99
CA GLY A 200 19.85 1.37 21.42
C GLY A 200 18.43 0.95 21.83
N ALA A 201 17.56 0.53 20.92
CA ALA A 201 16.23 0.03 21.24
C ALA A 201 16.27 -1.23 22.13
N ASP A 202 17.29 -2.06 21.96
CA ASP A 202 17.57 -3.25 22.77
C ASP A 202 17.80 -2.94 24.27
N LYS A 203 18.25 -1.73 24.56
CA LYS A 203 18.58 -1.25 25.91
C LYS A 203 17.40 -0.59 26.64
N LEU A 204 16.31 -0.31 25.93
CA LEU A 204 15.13 0.31 26.53
C LEU A 204 14.50 -0.61 27.59
N SER A 205 14.07 0.00 28.70
CA SER A 205 13.18 -0.66 29.65
C SER A 205 11.84 -1.02 28.96
N ASP A 206 11.17 -2.04 29.45
CA ASP A 206 9.87 -2.45 28.88
C ASP A 206 8.83 -1.33 28.99
N LYS A 207 8.91 -0.51 30.06
CA LYS A 207 8.03 0.64 30.26
C LYS A 207 8.25 1.72 29.19
N THR A 208 9.48 2.11 28.93
CA THR A 208 9.83 3.12 27.94
C THR A 208 9.52 2.64 26.53
N ARG A 209 9.89 1.38 26.23
CA ARG A 209 9.55 0.73 24.94
C ARG A 209 8.06 0.75 24.70
N ALA A 210 7.26 0.32 25.68
CA ALA A 210 5.81 0.31 25.58
C ALA A 210 5.26 1.72 25.31
N ALA A 211 5.65 2.71 26.09
CA ALA A 211 5.16 4.08 25.95
C ALA A 211 5.44 4.67 24.55
N LEU A 212 6.63 4.40 24.00
CA LEU A 212 7.03 4.88 22.68
C LEU A 212 6.31 4.13 21.54
N VAL A 213 6.26 2.80 21.59
CA VAL A 213 5.57 2.01 20.57
C VAL A 213 4.08 2.27 20.57
N ASP A 214 3.45 2.29 21.77
CA ASP A 214 2.00 2.53 21.88
C ASP A 214 1.60 3.91 21.34
N SER A 215 2.49 4.93 21.44
CA SER A 215 2.20 6.24 20.85
C SER A 215 1.94 6.18 19.33
N TYR A 216 2.63 5.29 18.60
CA TYR A 216 2.38 5.05 17.17
C TYR A 216 1.15 4.18 16.94
N LEU A 217 0.99 3.09 17.71
CA LEU A 217 -0.14 2.16 17.53
C LEU A 217 -1.49 2.85 17.77
N GLU A 218 -1.54 3.75 18.77
CA GLU A 218 -2.70 4.57 19.11
C GLU A 218 -2.94 5.67 18.06
N ALA A 219 -1.86 6.33 17.61
CA ALA A 219 -1.94 7.46 16.69
C ALA A 219 -2.40 7.07 15.28
N PHE A 220 -2.08 5.85 14.81
CA PHE A 220 -2.30 5.44 13.45
C PHE A 220 -3.14 4.14 13.36
N PRO A 221 -4.42 4.15 13.77
CA PRO A 221 -5.29 2.97 13.66
C PRO A 221 -5.59 2.55 12.21
N ARG A 222 -5.51 3.47 11.23
CA ARG A 222 -5.85 3.25 9.82
C ARG A 222 -4.64 3.21 8.89
N THR A 223 -3.65 4.05 9.15
CA THR A 223 -2.44 4.17 8.32
C THR A 223 -1.51 2.99 8.61
N PRO A 224 -0.95 2.33 7.58
CA PRO A 224 0.05 1.29 7.76
C PRO A 224 1.28 1.79 8.51
N LEU A 225 1.78 0.98 9.43
CA LEU A 225 3.02 1.23 10.15
C LEU A 225 4.10 0.26 9.69
N LEU A 226 5.34 0.76 9.56
CA LEU A 226 6.54 -0.04 9.35
C LEU A 226 7.49 0.20 10.51
N MET A 227 8.29 -0.79 10.87
CA MET A 227 9.33 -0.61 11.86
C MET A 227 10.63 -1.28 11.43
N LEU A 228 11.75 -0.72 11.83
CA LEU A 228 13.04 -1.33 11.54
C LEU A 228 13.21 -2.63 12.32
N LEU A 229 13.87 -3.61 11.73
CA LEU A 229 14.33 -4.80 12.44
C LEU A 229 15.52 -4.43 13.33
N THR A 230 15.25 -4.05 14.59
CA THR A 230 16.28 -3.58 15.53
C THR A 230 16.53 -4.54 16.67
N ASP A 231 15.47 -5.04 17.29
CA ASP A 231 15.56 -5.98 18.40
C ASP A 231 14.26 -6.78 18.56
N ALA A 232 14.40 -7.99 19.08
CA ALA A 232 13.30 -8.92 19.25
C ALA A 232 12.20 -8.40 20.18
N LYS A 233 12.56 -7.65 21.25
CA LYS A 233 11.57 -7.19 22.23
C LYS A 233 10.66 -6.14 21.63
N THR A 234 11.22 -5.14 20.93
CA THR A 234 10.44 -4.06 20.31
C THR A 234 9.57 -4.59 19.19
N ASN A 235 10.13 -5.42 18.29
CA ASN A 235 9.37 -5.99 17.19
C ASN A 235 8.22 -6.88 17.68
N LYS A 236 8.49 -7.82 18.59
CA LYS A 236 7.44 -8.68 19.18
C LYS A 236 6.38 -7.91 19.96
N TYR A 237 6.78 -6.84 20.66
CA TYR A 237 5.83 -6.00 21.38
C TYR A 237 4.82 -5.36 20.44
N ALA A 238 5.28 -4.81 19.31
CA ALA A 238 4.43 -4.12 18.35
C ALA A 238 3.47 -5.10 17.63
N ILE A 239 4.00 -6.18 17.05
CA ILE A 239 3.19 -7.13 16.25
C ILE A 239 2.15 -7.91 17.07
N ALA A 240 2.39 -8.08 18.38
CA ALA A 240 1.43 -8.71 19.29
C ALA A 240 0.16 -7.86 19.50
N ARG A 241 0.20 -6.57 19.17
CA ARG A 241 -0.89 -5.60 19.40
C ARG A 241 -1.60 -5.19 18.12
N LYS A 242 -0.85 -5.07 17.02
CA LYS A 242 -1.37 -4.62 15.74
C LYS A 242 -0.52 -5.17 14.60
N PRO A 243 -1.08 -5.40 13.40
CA PRO A 243 -0.28 -5.62 12.22
C PRO A 243 0.67 -4.43 11.98
N VAL A 244 1.97 -4.68 12.03
CA VAL A 244 3.03 -3.72 11.71
C VAL A 244 3.95 -4.40 10.70
N GLY A 245 4.25 -3.69 9.61
CA GLY A 245 5.24 -4.10 8.62
C GLY A 245 6.65 -3.89 9.15
N TRP A 246 7.60 -4.24 8.35
CA TRP A 246 9.00 -4.04 8.72
C TRP A 246 9.82 -3.49 7.56
N ARG A 247 10.93 -2.89 7.91
CA ARG A 247 11.91 -2.41 6.98
C ARG A 247 13.32 -2.75 7.46
N VAL A 248 14.24 -2.77 6.54
CA VAL A 248 15.67 -2.89 6.81
C VAL A 248 16.41 -1.83 6.00
N ASP A 249 17.49 -1.33 6.60
CA ASP A 249 18.53 -0.60 5.90
C ASP A 249 19.54 -1.62 5.31
N CYS A 250 20.39 -1.18 4.41
CA CYS A 250 21.48 -1.99 3.88
C CYS A 250 21.09 -3.26 3.10
N LEU A 251 19.93 -3.27 2.40
CA LEU A 251 19.72 -4.31 1.40
C LEU A 251 20.91 -4.29 0.42
N GLY A 252 21.43 -5.47 0.13
CA GLY A 252 22.54 -5.68 -0.80
C GLY A 252 23.92 -5.57 -0.16
N ASP A 253 24.02 -5.27 1.15
CA ASP A 253 25.32 -5.35 1.82
C ASP A 253 25.82 -6.80 1.92
N MET A 254 26.84 -7.09 1.11
CA MET A 254 27.53 -8.38 1.03
C MET A 254 28.94 -8.32 1.64
N GLY A 255 29.20 -7.36 2.55
CA GLY A 255 30.49 -7.21 3.23
C GLY A 255 31.12 -5.82 3.12
N GLY A 256 30.31 -4.78 2.85
CA GLY A 256 30.80 -3.38 2.77
C GLY A 256 31.21 -2.79 4.13
N PHE A 257 30.64 -3.28 5.23
CA PHE A 257 30.97 -2.83 6.58
C PHE A 257 32.03 -3.71 7.25
N SER A 258 32.10 -4.99 6.91
CA SER A 258 33.02 -5.95 7.53
C SER A 258 33.35 -7.07 6.55
N PRO A 259 34.60 -7.57 6.54
CA PRO A 259 34.99 -8.70 5.72
C PRO A 259 34.43 -10.04 6.23
N THR A 260 33.95 -10.10 7.45
CA THR A 260 33.51 -11.35 8.12
C THR A 260 32.04 -11.33 8.55
N TRP A 261 31.30 -10.27 8.22
CA TRP A 261 29.90 -10.12 8.58
C TRP A 261 29.20 -9.19 7.59
N ASN A 262 27.97 -9.54 7.21
CA ASN A 262 27.15 -8.70 6.33
C ASN A 262 25.66 -8.83 6.64
N HIS A 263 24.89 -7.83 6.21
CA HIS A 263 23.47 -7.80 6.47
C HIS A 263 22.70 -8.92 5.78
N MET A 264 23.09 -9.28 4.55
CA MET A 264 22.34 -10.22 3.73
C MET A 264 22.38 -11.65 4.23
N CYS A 265 23.53 -12.09 4.75
CA CYS A 265 23.76 -13.48 5.16
C CYS A 265 23.70 -13.68 6.67
N ASP A 266 24.22 -12.69 7.44
CA ASP A 266 24.46 -12.87 8.87
C ASP A 266 23.41 -12.16 9.75
N TYR A 267 22.65 -11.19 9.21
CA TYR A 267 21.69 -10.44 10.01
C TYR A 267 20.24 -10.71 9.63
N TYR A 268 19.83 -10.43 8.39
CA TYR A 268 18.40 -10.45 8.04
C TYR A 268 17.74 -11.81 8.19
N PRO A 269 18.33 -12.94 7.76
CA PRO A 269 17.68 -14.23 7.91
C PRO A 269 17.34 -14.56 9.36
N GLU A 270 18.27 -14.27 10.27
CA GLU A 270 18.07 -14.49 11.71
C GLU A 270 17.10 -13.48 12.33
N ALA A 271 17.24 -12.20 12.02
CA ALA A 271 16.40 -11.13 12.57
C ALA A 271 14.94 -11.32 12.17
N ILE A 272 14.65 -11.60 10.91
CA ILE A 272 13.29 -11.81 10.41
C ILE A 272 12.60 -12.93 11.20
N VAL A 273 13.28 -14.05 11.43
CA VAL A 273 12.73 -15.20 12.16
C VAL A 273 12.68 -14.95 13.66
N ASN A 274 13.80 -14.54 14.26
CA ASN A 274 13.94 -14.42 15.71
C ASN A 274 13.12 -13.25 16.29
N PHE A 275 12.88 -12.20 15.50
CA PHE A 275 12.06 -11.06 15.92
C PHE A 275 10.56 -11.27 15.66
N GLY A 276 10.19 -12.42 15.06
CA GLY A 276 8.80 -12.81 14.82
C GLY A 276 8.17 -12.12 13.61
N MET A 277 8.97 -11.61 12.68
CA MET A 277 8.50 -10.79 11.55
C MET A 277 8.30 -11.58 10.25
N ALA A 278 8.58 -12.89 10.24
CA ALA A 278 8.54 -13.73 9.04
C ALA A 278 7.17 -13.73 8.31
N GLU A 279 6.07 -13.62 9.04
CA GLU A 279 4.70 -13.63 8.49
C GLU A 279 4.03 -12.25 8.47
N ALA A 280 4.75 -11.19 8.90
CA ALA A 280 4.19 -9.84 8.99
C ALA A 280 3.71 -9.31 7.63
N TRP A 281 4.39 -9.70 6.54
CA TRP A 281 4.04 -9.33 5.17
C TRP A 281 2.62 -9.67 4.75
N ARG A 282 1.97 -10.64 5.39
CA ARG A 282 0.58 -11.00 5.07
C ARG A 282 -0.44 -9.89 5.40
N LYS A 283 -0.08 -8.96 6.27
CA LYS A 283 -0.98 -7.91 6.78
C LYS A 283 -0.41 -6.51 6.77
N ALA A 284 0.91 -6.37 6.56
CA ALA A 284 1.58 -5.08 6.59
C ALA A 284 2.82 -5.09 5.66
N PRO A 285 3.21 -3.95 5.09
CA PRO A 285 4.22 -3.89 4.04
C PRO A 285 5.63 -4.24 4.54
N VAL A 286 6.43 -4.75 3.61
CA VAL A 286 7.87 -4.97 3.77
C VAL A 286 8.62 -4.02 2.84
N SER A 287 9.51 -3.22 3.40
CA SER A 287 10.26 -2.19 2.68
C SER A 287 11.76 -2.33 2.90
N PHE A 288 12.55 -2.05 1.89
CA PHE A 288 14.00 -2.13 1.98
C PHE A 288 14.64 -0.80 1.58
N GLU A 289 15.81 -0.55 2.13
CA GLU A 289 16.65 0.61 1.80
C GLU A 289 18.08 0.17 1.54
N VAL A 290 18.71 0.76 0.53
CA VAL A 290 20.13 0.59 0.28
C VAL A 290 20.96 1.42 1.25
N CYS A 291 22.12 0.92 1.72
CA CYS A 291 23.01 1.73 2.58
C CYS A 291 23.80 2.78 1.81
N TRP A 292 24.31 2.42 0.67
CA TRP A 292 24.98 3.35 -0.27
C TRP A 292 24.04 3.71 -1.43
N VAL A 293 24.40 3.31 -2.62
CA VAL A 293 23.57 3.37 -3.84
C VAL A 293 23.78 2.07 -4.62
N MET A 294 22.90 1.74 -5.55
CA MET A 294 23.02 0.50 -6.32
C MET A 294 24.29 0.43 -7.16
N GLN A 295 24.85 1.58 -7.57
CA GLN A 295 26.15 1.63 -8.24
C GLN A 295 27.26 1.02 -7.37
N HIS A 296 27.19 1.20 -6.04
CA HIS A 296 28.15 0.61 -5.12
C HIS A 296 28.10 -0.93 -5.17
N TRP A 297 26.92 -1.55 -5.24
CA TRP A 297 26.82 -3.01 -5.40
C TRP A 297 27.59 -3.51 -6.64
N LYS A 298 27.43 -2.75 -7.75
CA LYS A 298 28.13 -3.07 -9.00
C LYS A 298 29.64 -2.89 -8.87
N ASP A 299 30.09 -1.79 -8.26
CA ASP A 299 31.50 -1.48 -8.08
C ASP A 299 32.21 -2.51 -7.18
N GLN A 300 31.47 -3.10 -6.24
CA GLN A 300 31.93 -4.20 -5.39
C GLN A 300 31.82 -5.59 -6.06
N GLY A 301 31.19 -5.69 -7.23
CA GLY A 301 30.96 -6.96 -7.90
C GLY A 301 29.96 -7.88 -7.19
N TRP A 302 29.06 -7.32 -6.38
CA TRP A 302 28.03 -8.10 -5.66
C TRP A 302 26.98 -8.62 -6.63
N ASP A 303 26.50 -9.85 -6.35
CA ASP A 303 25.50 -10.52 -7.19
C ASP A 303 24.12 -9.90 -7.02
N VAL A 304 23.71 -9.07 -7.99
CA VAL A 304 22.42 -8.39 -7.99
C VAL A 304 21.25 -9.36 -8.08
N ASP A 305 21.40 -10.50 -8.78
CA ASP A 305 20.32 -11.49 -8.89
C ASP A 305 20.08 -12.17 -7.54
N TYR A 306 21.15 -12.51 -6.81
CA TYR A 306 21.03 -13.01 -5.43
C TYR A 306 20.32 -12.01 -4.51
N ILE A 307 20.72 -10.73 -4.55
CA ILE A 307 20.12 -9.68 -3.72
C ILE A 307 18.61 -9.55 -4.02
N ILE A 308 18.24 -9.54 -5.29
CA ILE A 308 16.84 -9.48 -5.73
C ILE A 308 16.08 -10.71 -5.24
N ASP A 309 16.61 -11.93 -5.43
CA ASP A 309 15.93 -13.15 -5.06
C ASP A 309 15.72 -13.27 -3.54
N GLN A 310 16.70 -12.84 -2.72
CA GLN A 310 16.51 -12.76 -1.28
C GLN A 310 15.42 -11.76 -0.89
N SER A 311 15.41 -10.58 -1.50
CA SER A 311 14.36 -9.57 -1.22
C SER A 311 12.96 -10.08 -1.58
N LEU A 312 12.82 -10.79 -2.71
CA LEU A 312 11.57 -11.41 -3.13
C LEU A 312 11.14 -12.53 -2.17
N LYS A 313 12.08 -13.35 -1.71
CA LYS A 313 11.85 -14.37 -0.67
C LYS A 313 11.30 -13.74 0.63
N TRP A 314 11.74 -12.54 0.95
CA TRP A 314 11.27 -11.78 2.12
C TRP A 314 10.03 -10.92 1.85
N HIS A 315 9.35 -11.15 0.73
CA HIS A 315 8.08 -10.50 0.37
C HIS A 315 8.14 -8.97 0.26
N ILE A 316 9.21 -8.46 -0.35
CA ILE A 316 9.40 -7.02 -0.57
C ILE A 316 8.20 -6.38 -1.27
N SER A 317 7.73 -5.26 -0.71
CA SER A 317 6.72 -4.41 -1.33
C SER A 317 7.34 -3.17 -1.98
N SER A 318 8.33 -2.55 -1.32
CA SER A 318 8.94 -1.31 -1.82
C SER A 318 10.43 -1.22 -1.51
N PHE A 319 11.14 -0.42 -2.31
CA PHE A 319 12.58 -0.27 -2.21
C PHE A 319 13.03 1.19 -2.33
N ASN A 320 13.83 1.64 -1.37
CA ASN A 320 14.48 2.94 -1.36
C ASN A 320 15.92 2.84 -1.89
N ALA A 321 16.12 3.22 -3.15
CA ALA A 321 17.43 3.31 -3.79
C ALA A 321 18.11 4.67 -3.58
N LYS A 322 17.71 5.44 -2.55
CA LYS A 322 18.24 6.79 -2.21
C LYS A 322 18.07 7.81 -3.33
N SER A 323 17.05 7.67 -4.18
CA SER A 323 16.83 8.50 -5.37
C SER A 323 18.07 8.59 -6.27
N SER A 324 18.84 7.54 -6.37
CA SER A 324 20.06 7.47 -7.17
C SER A 324 19.80 6.71 -8.47
N PRO A 325 20.50 7.07 -9.57
CA PRO A 325 20.42 6.31 -10.80
C PRO A 325 20.77 4.84 -10.59
N VAL A 326 20.03 3.95 -11.27
CA VAL A 326 20.31 2.51 -11.29
C VAL A 326 21.28 2.20 -12.43
N PRO A 327 22.26 1.28 -12.26
CA PRO A 327 23.10 0.84 -13.36
C PRO A 327 22.27 0.39 -14.57
N ALA A 328 22.53 0.97 -15.74
CA ALA A 328 21.69 0.79 -16.93
C ALA A 328 21.69 -0.66 -17.44
N GLU A 329 22.79 -1.36 -17.29
CA GLU A 329 22.95 -2.75 -17.67
C GLU A 329 22.10 -3.73 -16.83
N TRP A 330 21.64 -3.32 -15.66
CA TRP A 330 20.76 -4.12 -14.79
C TRP A 330 19.28 -3.97 -15.13
N LYS A 331 18.95 -3.30 -16.23
CA LYS A 331 17.55 -3.12 -16.62
C LYS A 331 16.75 -4.42 -16.67
N PRO A 332 17.25 -5.54 -17.23
CA PRO A 332 16.52 -6.80 -17.22
C PRO A 332 16.24 -7.34 -15.81
N GLN A 333 17.21 -7.26 -14.91
CA GLN A 333 17.08 -7.68 -13.50
C GLN A 333 16.08 -6.79 -12.76
N ILE A 334 16.14 -5.48 -12.97
CA ILE A 334 15.21 -4.53 -12.36
C ILE A 334 13.79 -4.74 -12.87
N ASP A 335 13.60 -4.96 -14.18
CA ASP A 335 12.29 -5.27 -14.75
C ASP A 335 11.72 -6.58 -14.16
N ARG A 336 12.55 -7.63 -14.03
CA ARG A 336 12.20 -8.89 -13.35
C ARG A 336 11.78 -8.65 -11.90
N TRP A 337 12.53 -7.82 -11.18
CA TRP A 337 12.24 -7.46 -9.79
C TRP A 337 10.90 -6.74 -9.66
N LEU A 338 10.67 -5.69 -10.45
CA LEU A 338 9.46 -4.88 -10.45
C LEU A 338 8.19 -5.66 -10.86
N LYS A 339 8.31 -6.68 -11.71
CA LYS A 339 7.21 -7.57 -12.07
C LYS A 339 6.76 -8.49 -10.93
N LYS A 340 7.62 -8.70 -9.92
CA LYS A 340 7.35 -9.60 -8.78
C LYS A 340 7.21 -8.87 -7.44
N MET A 341 7.85 -7.71 -7.28
CA MET A 341 7.77 -6.89 -6.07
C MET A 341 6.33 -6.44 -5.80
N GLY A 342 5.90 -6.51 -4.53
CA GLY A 342 4.54 -6.17 -4.15
C GLY A 342 3.51 -7.14 -4.73
N TYR A 343 2.43 -6.62 -5.31
CA TYR A 343 1.33 -7.39 -5.87
C TYR A 343 1.23 -7.24 -7.39
N ARG A 344 0.71 -8.31 -8.05
CA ARG A 344 0.47 -8.32 -9.48
C ARG A 344 -0.75 -9.15 -9.80
N PHE A 345 -1.91 -8.51 -9.99
CA PHE A 345 -3.17 -9.20 -10.23
C PHE A 345 -3.37 -9.55 -11.71
N VAL A 346 -3.64 -10.83 -11.97
CA VAL A 346 -4.04 -11.38 -13.26
C VAL A 346 -5.44 -11.96 -13.14
N LEU A 347 -6.39 -11.48 -13.92
CA LEU A 347 -7.70 -12.11 -14.03
C LEU A 347 -7.59 -13.30 -15.00
N ARG A 348 -7.66 -14.51 -14.48
CA ARG A 348 -7.55 -15.76 -15.26
C ARG A 348 -8.84 -16.15 -15.92
N LYS A 349 -9.97 -15.90 -15.24
CA LYS A 349 -11.30 -16.25 -15.72
C LYS A 349 -12.33 -15.31 -15.11
N PHE A 350 -13.29 -14.88 -15.91
CA PHE A 350 -14.49 -14.19 -15.49
C PHE A 350 -15.72 -14.86 -16.14
N THR A 351 -16.70 -15.27 -15.35
CA THR A 351 -17.90 -15.96 -15.82
C THR A 351 -19.12 -15.19 -15.39
N TYR A 352 -20.06 -14.94 -16.30
CA TYR A 352 -21.28 -14.20 -16.04
C TYR A 352 -22.42 -14.63 -16.97
N PRO A 353 -23.70 -14.39 -16.62
CA PRO A 353 -24.84 -14.69 -17.50
C PRO A 353 -24.87 -13.71 -18.69
N PRO A 354 -25.24 -14.14 -19.94
CA PRO A 354 -25.31 -13.26 -21.08
C PRO A 354 -26.42 -12.20 -20.96
N THR A 355 -27.39 -12.42 -20.07
CA THR A 355 -28.52 -11.51 -19.83
C THR A 355 -28.79 -11.32 -18.36
N VAL A 356 -29.23 -10.11 -17.99
CA VAL A 356 -29.66 -9.77 -16.63
C VAL A 356 -30.88 -8.84 -16.69
N ALA A 357 -31.83 -8.98 -15.78
CA ALA A 357 -32.95 -8.05 -15.72
C ALA A 357 -32.54 -6.72 -15.08
N ALA A 358 -33.11 -5.62 -15.52
CA ALA A 358 -33.07 -4.37 -14.77
C ALA A 358 -33.60 -4.61 -13.35
N ARG A 359 -32.98 -4.00 -12.31
CA ARG A 359 -33.19 -4.33 -10.87
C ARG A 359 -32.84 -5.78 -10.51
N GLY A 360 -32.31 -6.55 -11.44
CA GLY A 360 -31.90 -7.93 -11.23
C GLY A 360 -30.52 -8.02 -10.59
N LYS A 361 -30.18 -9.25 -10.22
CA LYS A 361 -28.92 -9.64 -9.65
C LYS A 361 -28.02 -10.18 -10.76
N LEU A 362 -26.88 -9.54 -10.96
CA LEU A 362 -25.82 -10.00 -11.86
C LEU A 362 -24.86 -10.85 -11.01
N ASP A 363 -25.01 -12.16 -11.10
CA ASP A 363 -24.08 -13.12 -10.49
C ASP A 363 -22.85 -13.27 -11.39
N PHE A 364 -21.67 -13.39 -10.78
CA PHE A 364 -20.44 -13.66 -11.50
C PHE A 364 -19.48 -14.51 -10.68
N ALA A 365 -18.61 -15.24 -11.39
CA ALA A 365 -17.56 -16.06 -10.78
C ALA A 365 -16.22 -15.69 -11.40
N THR A 366 -15.18 -15.57 -10.56
CA THR A 366 -13.85 -15.17 -11.00
C THR A 366 -12.75 -16.09 -10.48
N TRP A 367 -11.71 -16.22 -11.29
CA TRP A 367 -10.42 -16.77 -10.87
C TRP A 367 -9.35 -15.73 -11.15
N TRP A 368 -8.71 -15.31 -10.09
CA TRP A 368 -7.57 -14.39 -10.09
C TRP A 368 -6.30 -15.11 -9.69
N GLU A 369 -5.17 -14.52 -10.06
CA GLU A 369 -3.86 -14.90 -9.53
C GLU A 369 -3.12 -13.63 -9.13
N ASN A 370 -2.60 -13.60 -7.90
CA ASN A 370 -1.61 -12.62 -7.50
C ASN A 370 -0.21 -13.18 -7.76
N LYS A 371 0.45 -12.72 -8.82
CA LYS A 371 1.81 -13.15 -9.23
C LYS A 371 2.93 -12.36 -8.56
N GLY A 372 2.59 -11.36 -7.76
CA GLY A 372 3.53 -10.66 -6.90
C GLY A 372 3.92 -11.50 -5.68
N VAL A 373 4.81 -10.98 -4.86
CA VAL A 373 5.28 -11.68 -3.63
C VAL A 373 4.58 -11.17 -2.37
N ALA A 374 3.69 -10.18 -2.47
CA ALA A 374 2.96 -9.59 -1.35
C ALA A 374 1.51 -9.26 -1.74
N PRO A 375 0.60 -9.04 -0.77
CA PRO A 375 -0.72 -8.48 -1.04
C PRO A 375 -0.67 -6.96 -1.20
N VAL A 376 -1.80 -6.36 -1.56
CA VAL A 376 -2.03 -4.92 -1.40
C VAL A 376 -2.45 -4.63 0.04
N TYR A 377 -2.00 -3.52 0.63
CA TYR A 377 -2.30 -3.22 2.04
C TYR A 377 -3.33 -2.10 2.21
N ARG A 378 -3.71 -1.44 1.14
CA ARG A 378 -4.74 -0.39 1.12
C ARG A 378 -5.98 -0.88 0.38
N GLN A 379 -7.14 -0.33 0.75
CA GLN A 379 -8.41 -0.67 0.11
C GLN A 379 -8.49 -0.05 -1.29
N PHE A 380 -8.75 -0.88 -2.30
CA PHE A 380 -9.11 -0.47 -3.65
C PHE A 380 -10.34 -1.29 -4.08
N PRO A 381 -11.55 -0.72 -3.99
CA PRO A 381 -12.77 -1.47 -4.30
C PRO A 381 -12.74 -2.08 -5.70
N LEU A 382 -13.00 -3.38 -5.79
CA LEU A 382 -13.26 -4.04 -7.06
C LEU A 382 -14.64 -3.64 -7.55
N ALA A 383 -14.76 -3.25 -8.81
CA ALA A 383 -16.03 -2.84 -9.38
C ALA A 383 -16.21 -3.34 -10.81
N LEU A 384 -17.45 -3.60 -11.18
CA LEU A 384 -17.90 -3.78 -12.55
C LEU A 384 -18.49 -2.48 -13.07
N ARG A 385 -18.41 -2.26 -14.38
CA ARG A 385 -19.12 -1.16 -15.04
C ARG A 385 -19.96 -1.72 -16.18
N LEU A 386 -21.21 -1.27 -16.26
CA LEU A 386 -22.08 -1.44 -17.40
C LEU A 386 -22.12 -0.12 -18.17
N LYS A 387 -21.79 -0.13 -19.47
CA LYS A 387 -21.71 1.09 -20.28
C LYS A 387 -22.34 0.88 -21.68
N SER A 388 -23.26 1.78 -22.06
CA SER A 388 -23.87 1.80 -23.39
C SER A 388 -24.21 3.24 -23.78
N GLY A 389 -23.51 3.79 -24.75
CA GLY A 389 -23.67 5.18 -25.15
C GLY A 389 -23.49 6.15 -23.98
N SER A 390 -24.53 6.91 -23.64
CA SER A 390 -24.54 7.85 -22.50
C SER A 390 -24.91 7.19 -21.17
N HIS A 391 -25.39 5.95 -21.17
CA HIS A 391 -25.78 5.24 -19.95
C HIS A 391 -24.56 4.49 -19.36
N SER A 392 -24.33 4.68 -18.08
CA SER A 392 -23.24 4.00 -17.39
C SER A 392 -23.59 3.80 -15.91
N ALA A 393 -23.27 2.62 -15.37
CA ALA A 393 -23.39 2.33 -13.95
C ALA A 393 -22.14 1.61 -13.44
N VAL A 394 -21.62 2.07 -12.30
CA VAL A 394 -20.50 1.44 -11.59
C VAL A 394 -21.06 0.65 -10.42
N LEU A 395 -20.79 -0.65 -10.41
CA LEU A 395 -21.31 -1.64 -9.48
C LEU A 395 -20.14 -2.14 -8.62
N ARG A 396 -20.04 -1.64 -7.40
CA ARG A 396 -18.98 -2.05 -6.46
C ARG A 396 -19.31 -3.41 -5.87
N THR A 397 -18.31 -4.26 -5.74
CA THR A 397 -18.40 -5.57 -5.08
C THR A 397 -17.98 -5.47 -3.61
N ASP A 398 -18.20 -6.55 -2.86
CA ASP A 398 -17.78 -6.66 -1.45
C ASP A 398 -16.35 -7.23 -1.30
N ALA A 399 -15.58 -7.36 -2.39
CA ALA A 399 -14.22 -7.88 -2.36
C ALA A 399 -13.28 -7.06 -1.48
N ASP A 400 -12.66 -7.72 -0.51
CA ASP A 400 -11.49 -7.17 0.18
C ASP A 400 -10.21 -7.72 -0.45
N ILE A 401 -9.67 -7.00 -1.43
CA ILE A 401 -8.48 -7.42 -2.16
C ILE A 401 -7.20 -7.44 -1.30
N ARG A 402 -7.24 -6.87 -0.09
CA ARG A 402 -6.12 -6.93 0.88
C ARG A 402 -5.91 -8.37 1.40
N ALA A 403 -6.93 -9.19 1.34
CA ALA A 403 -6.85 -10.61 1.66
C ALA A 403 -6.30 -11.48 0.50
N TRP A 404 -6.06 -10.88 -0.68
CA TRP A 404 -5.59 -11.60 -1.86
C TRP A 404 -4.08 -11.81 -1.83
N LEU A 405 -3.67 -12.83 -1.09
CA LEU A 405 -2.26 -13.21 -0.96
C LEU A 405 -1.70 -13.74 -2.30
N PRO A 406 -0.36 -13.82 -2.45
CA PRO A 406 0.26 -14.47 -3.61
C PRO A 406 -0.31 -15.87 -3.87
N GLY A 407 -0.60 -16.15 -5.15
CA GLY A 407 -1.21 -17.41 -5.60
C GLY A 407 -2.63 -17.22 -6.15
N ASP A 408 -3.38 -18.31 -6.20
CA ASP A 408 -4.73 -18.36 -6.77
C ASP A 408 -5.78 -17.83 -5.81
N ILE A 409 -6.71 -17.03 -6.34
CA ILE A 409 -7.86 -16.48 -5.62
C ILE A 409 -9.13 -16.78 -6.41
N VAL A 410 -10.09 -17.44 -5.77
CA VAL A 410 -11.45 -17.61 -6.31
C VAL A 410 -12.36 -16.64 -5.56
N TYR A 411 -13.04 -15.79 -6.32
CA TYR A 411 -13.98 -14.82 -5.76
C TYR A 411 -15.23 -14.78 -6.62
N ASP A 412 -16.32 -15.24 -6.04
CA ASP A 412 -17.64 -15.26 -6.65
C ASP A 412 -18.55 -14.31 -5.86
N ASP A 413 -19.31 -13.49 -6.57
CA ASP A 413 -20.17 -12.48 -5.96
C ASP A 413 -21.33 -12.12 -6.88
N SER A 414 -22.09 -11.13 -6.46
CA SER A 414 -23.20 -10.59 -7.24
C SER A 414 -23.39 -9.11 -6.97
N VAL A 415 -23.78 -8.39 -7.99
CA VAL A 415 -24.10 -6.97 -7.91
C VAL A 415 -25.51 -6.71 -8.45
N PHE A 416 -26.18 -5.69 -7.90
CA PHE A 416 -27.51 -5.33 -8.38
C PHE A 416 -27.43 -4.33 -9.52
N VAL A 417 -28.13 -4.63 -10.61
CA VAL A 417 -28.27 -3.72 -11.75
C VAL A 417 -29.22 -2.59 -11.38
N PRO A 418 -28.85 -1.31 -11.53
CA PRO A 418 -29.73 -0.17 -11.25
C PRO A 418 -31.03 -0.20 -12.05
N ALA A 419 -32.07 0.33 -11.44
CA ALA A 419 -33.41 0.33 -12.00
C ALA A 419 -33.60 1.27 -13.22
N ASP A 420 -32.75 2.27 -13.32
CA ASP A 420 -32.75 3.33 -14.30
C ASP A 420 -31.92 3.03 -15.56
N LEU A 421 -31.26 1.88 -15.60
CA LEU A 421 -30.56 1.43 -16.81
C LEU A 421 -31.59 0.89 -17.80
N PRO A 422 -31.71 1.48 -19.02
CA PRO A 422 -32.59 0.98 -20.06
C PRO A 422 -32.25 -0.46 -20.52
N ALA A 423 -33.26 -1.20 -20.99
CA ALA A 423 -33.01 -2.47 -21.66
C ALA A 423 -32.16 -2.26 -22.92
N GLY A 424 -31.18 -3.12 -23.14
CA GLY A 424 -30.25 -2.99 -24.26
C GLY A 424 -28.95 -3.77 -24.05
N GLU A 425 -28.03 -3.64 -24.99
CA GLU A 425 -26.69 -4.22 -24.91
C GLU A 425 -25.74 -3.24 -24.26
N TYR A 426 -24.93 -3.74 -23.31
CA TYR A 426 -23.95 -2.99 -22.55
C TYR A 426 -22.57 -3.64 -22.65
N ASP A 427 -21.53 -2.84 -22.72
CA ASP A 427 -20.18 -3.29 -22.45
C ASP A 427 -20.06 -3.57 -20.94
N LEU A 428 -19.52 -4.73 -20.60
CA LEU A 428 -19.18 -5.13 -19.24
C LEU A 428 -17.67 -4.96 -19.05
N GLU A 429 -17.31 -4.19 -18.05
CA GLU A 429 -15.93 -3.83 -17.76
C GLU A 429 -15.62 -4.02 -16.26
N ILE A 430 -14.32 -4.12 -15.92
CA ILE A 430 -13.84 -4.34 -14.54
C ILE A 430 -12.71 -3.38 -14.23
N ALA A 431 -12.64 -2.91 -12.96
CA ALA A 431 -11.52 -2.13 -12.44
C ALA A 431 -11.41 -2.25 -10.92
N MET A 432 -10.22 -1.95 -10.40
CA MET A 432 -9.99 -1.67 -8.98
C MET A 432 -9.84 -0.17 -8.80
N LEU A 433 -10.72 0.41 -7.97
CA LEU A 433 -10.95 1.84 -7.90
C LEU A 433 -10.16 2.51 -6.77
N ASP A 434 -9.81 3.76 -6.98
CA ASP A 434 -9.42 4.64 -5.89
C ASP A 434 -10.62 4.85 -4.94
N PRO A 435 -10.47 4.62 -3.63
CA PRO A 435 -11.60 4.69 -2.70
C PRO A 435 -12.16 6.11 -2.51
N VAL A 436 -11.37 7.15 -2.82
CA VAL A 436 -11.75 8.55 -2.65
C VAL A 436 -12.42 9.10 -3.92
N THR A 437 -11.77 8.91 -5.07
CA THR A 437 -12.27 9.46 -6.33
C THR A 437 -13.28 8.56 -7.05
N GLY A 438 -13.27 7.25 -6.75
CA GLY A 438 -14.06 6.25 -7.46
C GLY A 438 -13.58 5.96 -8.89
N LEU A 439 -12.43 6.50 -9.29
CA LEU A 439 -11.84 6.25 -10.60
C LEU A 439 -10.93 5.01 -10.58
N PRO A 440 -10.72 4.33 -11.73
CA PRO A 440 -9.76 3.23 -11.83
C PRO A 440 -8.37 3.66 -11.36
N LYS A 441 -7.74 2.83 -10.53
CA LYS A 441 -6.45 3.14 -9.91
C LYS A 441 -5.39 2.07 -10.14
N LEU A 442 -5.74 0.79 -9.95
CA LEU A 442 -4.78 -0.29 -10.10
C LEU A 442 -4.73 -0.79 -11.54
N LYS A 443 -3.52 -0.97 -12.03
CA LYS A 443 -3.27 -1.65 -13.31
C LYS A 443 -3.25 -3.15 -13.07
N LEU A 444 -4.02 -3.87 -13.88
CA LEU A 444 -4.05 -5.33 -13.92
C LEU A 444 -3.08 -5.85 -14.98
N ALA A 445 -2.49 -7.02 -14.75
CA ALA A 445 -1.57 -7.64 -15.70
C ALA A 445 -2.33 -8.39 -16.81
N ILE A 446 -3.32 -7.75 -17.41
CA ILE A 446 -4.16 -8.32 -18.48
C ILE A 446 -4.36 -7.31 -19.61
N ALA A 447 -4.64 -7.81 -20.82
CA ALA A 447 -5.08 -7.01 -21.95
C ALA A 447 -6.52 -6.48 -21.74
N GLY A 448 -6.93 -5.50 -22.54
CA GLY A 448 -8.27 -4.94 -22.51
C GLY A 448 -8.39 -3.60 -21.81
N LEU A 449 -7.26 -2.98 -21.40
CA LEU A 449 -7.24 -1.65 -20.77
C LEU A 449 -7.80 -0.58 -21.73
N GLN A 450 -8.81 0.14 -21.28
CA GLN A 450 -9.42 1.28 -21.96
C GLN A 450 -8.73 2.59 -21.57
N LEU A 451 -8.96 3.66 -22.35
CA LEU A 451 -8.37 4.98 -22.09
C LEU A 451 -8.72 5.57 -20.72
N ASP A 452 -9.87 5.20 -20.17
CA ASP A 452 -10.38 5.66 -18.88
C ASP A 452 -10.02 4.72 -17.72
N GLY A 453 -9.14 3.73 -17.95
CA GLY A 453 -8.58 2.83 -16.93
C GLY A 453 -9.39 1.58 -16.64
N TRP A 454 -10.56 1.38 -17.26
CA TRP A 454 -11.36 0.16 -17.17
C TRP A 454 -10.82 -0.92 -18.08
N TYR A 455 -11.07 -2.19 -17.75
CA TYR A 455 -10.70 -3.35 -18.55
C TYR A 455 -11.96 -3.98 -19.16
N ALA A 456 -12.01 -4.11 -20.49
CA ALA A 456 -13.12 -4.72 -21.19
C ALA A 456 -13.18 -6.22 -20.91
N LEU A 457 -14.35 -6.73 -20.54
CA LEU A 457 -14.64 -8.16 -20.37
C LEU A 457 -15.47 -8.72 -21.50
N GLY A 458 -16.45 -7.96 -22.01
CA GLY A 458 -17.37 -8.41 -23.05
C GLY A 458 -18.66 -7.61 -23.02
N LYS A 459 -19.73 -8.26 -23.48
CA LYS A 459 -21.06 -7.64 -23.57
C LYS A 459 -22.08 -8.41 -22.77
N ILE A 460 -23.06 -7.68 -22.19
CA ILE A 460 -24.18 -8.24 -21.46
C ILE A 460 -25.48 -7.52 -21.91
N LYS A 461 -26.57 -8.25 -21.99
CA LYS A 461 -27.87 -7.68 -22.33
C LYS A 461 -28.70 -7.43 -21.08
N ILE A 462 -29.09 -6.17 -20.86
CA ILE A 462 -30.10 -5.83 -19.85
C ILE A 462 -31.47 -6.03 -20.48
N VAL A 463 -32.32 -6.79 -19.82
CA VAL A 463 -33.72 -7.03 -20.22
C VAL A 463 -34.67 -6.37 -19.24
N GLU A 464 -35.87 -6.04 -19.73
CA GLU A 464 -36.92 -5.54 -18.82
C GLU A 464 -37.29 -6.63 -17.80
N GLN A 465 -37.63 -6.18 -16.58
CA GLN A 465 -38.19 -7.13 -15.61
C GLN A 465 -39.51 -7.65 -16.12
N PRO A 466 -39.80 -8.96 -16.11
CA PRO A 466 -41.13 -9.46 -16.43
C PRO A 466 -42.14 -8.74 -15.50
N SER A 467 -43.13 -8.09 -16.09
CA SER A 467 -44.20 -7.47 -15.31
C SER A 467 -44.79 -8.53 -14.41
N ALA A 468 -44.81 -8.26 -13.12
CA ALA A 468 -45.52 -9.11 -12.17
C ALA A 468 -47.00 -9.18 -12.67
N VAL A 469 -47.43 -10.33 -13.15
CA VAL A 469 -48.83 -10.56 -13.49
C VAL A 469 -49.62 -10.26 -12.21
N GLN A 470 -50.32 -9.14 -12.18
CA GLN A 470 -51.28 -8.87 -11.12
C GLN A 470 -52.31 -9.98 -11.19
N SER A 471 -52.19 -10.97 -10.31
CA SER A 471 -53.27 -11.90 -10.06
C SER A 471 -54.39 -11.11 -9.40
N HIS A 472 -55.34 -10.65 -10.20
CA HIS A 472 -56.61 -10.18 -9.68
C HIS A 472 -57.31 -11.39 -9.03
N VAL A 473 -57.12 -11.58 -7.76
CA VAL A 473 -57.98 -12.41 -6.92
C VAL A 473 -59.27 -11.61 -6.77
N SER A 474 -60.23 -11.84 -7.71
CA SER A 474 -61.62 -11.45 -7.50
C SER A 474 -62.12 -12.16 -6.26
N SER A 475 -62.22 -11.46 -5.16
CA SER A 475 -62.93 -11.93 -3.96
C SER A 475 -64.44 -12.00 -4.29
N LEU A 476 -64.90 -13.17 -4.68
CA LEU A 476 -66.34 -13.52 -4.64
C LEU A 476 -66.73 -13.73 -3.16
N ILE A 477 -67.00 -12.66 -2.45
CA ILE A 477 -67.77 -12.71 -1.21
C ILE A 477 -69.23 -12.82 -1.59
N ARG A 478 -69.86 -13.99 -1.38
CA ARG A 478 -71.35 -14.12 -1.36
C ARG A 478 -71.77 -13.75 0.06
N PRO A 479 -72.86 -12.96 0.21
CA PRO A 479 -73.45 -12.74 1.51
C PRO A 479 -74.28 -13.98 1.94
N PRO A 480 -74.36 -14.25 3.24
CA PRO A 480 -75.23 -15.32 3.74
C PRO A 480 -76.71 -14.91 3.65
N VAL A 481 -77.58 -15.87 3.29
CA VAL A 481 -79.03 -15.89 3.47
C VAL A 481 -79.33 -16.58 4.80
#